data_0bc01a682e7fd0cd4ec7bd5f4a65b447
#
_entry.id   0bc01a682e7fd0cd4ec7bd5f4a65b447
#
_cell.length_a   1.000
_cell.length_b   1.000
_cell.length_c   1.000
_cell.angle_alpha   90.00
_cell.angle_beta   90.00
_cell.angle_gamma   90.00
#
_symmetry.space_group_name_H-M   'P 1'
#
loop_
_entity.id
_entity.type
_entity.pdbx_description
1 polymer ?
#
loop_
_entity_poly.entity_id
_entity_poly.type
_entity_poly.pdbx_seq_one_letter_code
_entity_poly.pdbx_strand_id
1 'polypeptide(L)'
;LVIEKEPEIGGYCRTILQDGFIWDYSGHFFHFRNKDIERFVMDKMHKDRDIITLKKMTQIRYKNKHIDYPFQKNIHQLDKAEFIDCLYDLFVNEYREGTTFKSMLYAKFGKSIAEIFLIPYNEKLYACDLDELDPDAMGRFFPYADKQEIIANFKHAKENSYNATFEYPKGGAFEYVNSVFQRIDPKKVATGEALVELDIARKIARTTRRSIKYDQLISTIPLPKLLSLSGIEHDTHLYSSNKVLVFNLGFDRKGNEKRNHWLYFPEKKYIFYRVGFYDNIFNSDRLSAYVEIGFRQDAQIDINACLTRVLKDLETAGIISGQKLVSSHSVIMDPAYVHVTSAMEKDRAEKMKTLSSYDVYSIGRYGGWYYCSIEDNVAEALSLARRISHE
;
A
#
# COMPACT_ATOMS: atom_id res chain seq x y z
N LEU A 1 11.17 -15.14 21.23
CA LEU A 1 10.82 -13.81 21.73
C LEU A 1 10.52 -12.88 20.57
N VAL A 2 9.41 -12.14 20.64
CA VAL A 2 9.04 -11.08 19.71
C VAL A 2 9.20 -9.73 20.43
N ILE A 3 9.82 -8.75 19.79
CA ILE A 3 9.89 -7.39 20.32
C ILE A 3 9.26 -6.41 19.33
N GLU A 4 8.48 -5.48 19.84
CA GLU A 4 7.80 -4.41 19.08
C GLU A 4 8.04 -3.05 19.76
N LYS A 5 8.47 -2.06 18.97
CA LYS A 5 8.76 -0.71 19.50
C LYS A 5 7.51 0.03 19.97
N GLU A 6 6.40 -0.22 19.31
CA GLU A 6 5.12 0.41 19.63
C GLU A 6 4.43 -0.28 20.83
N PRO A 7 3.49 0.38 21.51
CA PRO A 7 2.74 -0.22 22.59
C PRO A 7 1.81 -1.36 22.13
N GLU A 8 1.52 -1.43 20.84
CA GLU A 8 0.63 -2.40 20.21
C GLU A 8 1.29 -3.06 19.01
N ILE A 9 0.98 -4.34 18.78
CA ILE A 9 1.40 -5.09 17.60
C ILE A 9 0.60 -4.67 16.35
N GLY A 10 1.02 -5.15 15.16
CA GLY A 10 0.25 -5.04 13.93
C GLY A 10 0.82 -4.06 12.90
N GLY A 11 1.76 -3.20 13.28
CA GLY A 11 2.38 -2.24 12.35
C GLY A 11 1.33 -1.40 11.64
N TYR A 12 1.38 -1.34 10.31
CA TYR A 12 0.37 -0.59 9.52
C TYR A 12 -0.94 -1.36 9.29
N CYS A 13 -1.07 -2.60 9.77
CA CYS A 13 -2.35 -3.32 9.78
C CYS A 13 -3.17 -3.08 11.06
N ARG A 14 -2.88 -2.02 11.80
CA ARG A 14 -3.68 -1.61 12.96
C ARG A 14 -5.00 -1.02 12.57
N THR A 15 -5.97 -1.17 13.47
CA THR A 15 -7.30 -0.57 13.36
C THR A 15 -7.52 0.41 14.52
N ILE A 16 -8.09 1.54 14.22
CA ILE A 16 -8.48 2.59 15.16
C ILE A 16 -9.99 2.52 15.37
N LEU A 17 -10.40 2.40 16.62
CA LEU A 17 -11.81 2.50 17.03
C LEU A 17 -12.02 3.85 17.72
N GLN A 18 -12.71 4.78 17.06
CA GLN A 18 -12.88 6.14 17.58
C GLN A 18 -14.27 6.69 17.23
N ASP A 19 -14.98 7.19 18.20
CA ASP A 19 -16.31 7.85 18.06
C ASP A 19 -17.34 7.03 17.27
N GLY A 20 -17.24 5.69 17.39
CA GLY A 20 -18.07 4.73 16.67
C GLY A 20 -17.70 4.53 15.21
N PHE A 21 -16.50 4.95 14.80
CA PHE A 21 -15.89 4.64 13.52
C PHE A 21 -14.84 3.54 13.67
N ILE A 22 -14.69 2.74 12.62
CA ILE A 22 -13.66 1.71 12.48
C ILE A 22 -12.76 2.15 11.33
N TRP A 23 -11.49 2.39 11.61
CA TRP A 23 -10.53 2.90 10.65
C TRP A 23 -9.24 2.10 10.68
N ASP A 24 -8.72 1.78 9.52
CA ASP A 24 -7.38 1.23 9.37
C ASP A 24 -6.37 2.34 9.01
N TYR A 25 -5.08 2.00 9.00
CA TYR A 25 -4.01 2.90 8.57
C TYR A 25 -3.93 3.02 7.04
N SER A 26 -5.00 3.04 6.33
CA SER A 26 -5.31 2.98 4.93
C SER A 26 -6.21 1.77 4.62
N GLY A 27 -6.77 1.70 3.41
CA GLY A 27 -7.61 0.56 3.01
C GLY A 27 -6.79 -0.73 2.84
N HIS A 28 -7.01 -1.70 3.70
CA HIS A 28 -6.39 -3.01 3.64
C HIS A 28 -7.38 -4.05 3.09
N PHE A 29 -7.47 -4.11 1.76
CA PHE A 29 -8.36 -5.04 1.06
C PHE A 29 -7.64 -6.36 0.84
N PHE A 30 -8.15 -7.42 1.46
CA PHE A 30 -7.52 -8.74 1.40
C PHE A 30 -7.99 -9.52 0.17
N HIS A 31 -7.02 -10.02 -0.57
CA HIS A 31 -7.21 -10.92 -1.70
C HIS A 31 -6.26 -12.09 -1.54
N PHE A 32 -6.80 -13.24 -1.25
CA PHE A 32 -6.00 -14.46 -1.15
C PHE A 32 -6.00 -15.22 -2.47
N ARG A 33 -4.81 -15.48 -3.01
CA ARG A 33 -4.59 -16.37 -4.14
C ARG A 33 -4.29 -17.79 -3.69
N ASN A 34 -3.56 -17.88 -2.56
CA ASN A 34 -3.15 -19.15 -1.96
C ASN A 34 -4.13 -19.55 -0.86
N LYS A 35 -4.88 -20.64 -1.10
CA LYS A 35 -5.87 -21.16 -0.16
C LYS A 35 -5.28 -21.67 1.16
N ASP A 36 -4.01 -22.06 1.19
CA ASP A 36 -3.35 -22.47 2.42
C ASP A 36 -3.02 -21.27 3.29
N ILE A 37 -2.61 -20.16 2.67
CA ILE A 37 -2.39 -18.89 3.36
C ILE A 37 -3.72 -18.32 3.87
N GLU A 38 -4.76 -18.32 3.05
CA GLU A 38 -6.11 -17.93 3.47
C GLU A 38 -6.54 -18.72 4.72
N ARG A 39 -6.44 -20.05 4.67
CA ARG A 39 -6.73 -20.93 5.81
C ARG A 39 -5.88 -20.59 7.04
N PHE A 40 -4.58 -20.39 6.83
CA PHE A 40 -3.67 -20.04 7.94
C PHE A 40 -4.05 -18.73 8.61
N VAL A 41 -4.35 -17.69 7.83
CA VAL A 41 -4.70 -16.36 8.36
C VAL A 41 -6.09 -16.37 9.00
N MET A 42 -7.05 -17.10 8.42
CA MET A 42 -8.45 -17.10 8.83
C MET A 42 -8.83 -18.18 9.84
N ASP A 43 -7.90 -19.06 10.25
CA ASP A 43 -8.17 -20.22 11.11
C ASP A 43 -8.93 -19.90 12.42
N LYS A 44 -8.68 -18.74 13.00
CA LYS A 44 -9.33 -18.26 14.22
C LYS A 44 -10.53 -17.33 13.98
N MET A 45 -10.96 -17.20 12.72
CA MET A 45 -12.06 -16.33 12.31
C MET A 45 -13.23 -17.15 11.76
N HIS A 46 -14.45 -16.68 12.01
CA HIS A 46 -15.66 -17.28 11.42
C HIS A 46 -16.08 -16.45 10.22
N LYS A 47 -15.92 -17.02 9.00
CA LYS A 47 -16.13 -16.27 7.75
C LYS A 47 -17.47 -15.56 7.70
N ASP A 48 -18.56 -16.23 8.00
CA ASP A 48 -19.91 -15.66 7.92
C ASP A 48 -20.21 -14.62 9.01
N ARG A 49 -19.57 -14.75 10.18
CA ARG A 49 -19.76 -13.85 11.32
C ARG A 49 -18.85 -12.64 11.25
N ASP A 50 -17.57 -12.84 10.91
CA ASP A 50 -16.51 -11.88 11.15
C ASP A 50 -16.04 -11.18 9.86
N ILE A 51 -16.37 -11.74 8.69
CA ILE A 51 -15.88 -11.24 7.39
C ILE A 51 -17.03 -10.70 6.55
N ILE A 52 -16.78 -9.60 5.84
CA ILE A 52 -17.64 -9.05 4.78
C ILE A 52 -16.97 -9.38 3.45
N THR A 53 -17.70 -10.05 2.55
CA THR A 53 -17.22 -10.29 1.18
C THR A 53 -17.97 -9.37 0.24
N LEU A 54 -17.23 -8.56 -0.53
CA LEU A 54 -17.80 -7.53 -1.38
C LEU A 54 -17.26 -7.63 -2.81
N LYS A 55 -18.12 -7.34 -3.80
CA LYS A 55 -17.66 -7.06 -5.16
C LYS A 55 -16.95 -5.72 -5.16
N LYS A 56 -15.71 -5.71 -5.62
CA LYS A 56 -14.89 -4.50 -5.68
C LYS A 56 -15.52 -3.45 -6.59
N MET A 57 -15.76 -2.27 -6.03
CA MET A 57 -16.19 -1.08 -6.77
C MET A 57 -15.14 0.00 -6.61
N THR A 58 -14.46 0.36 -7.71
CA THR A 58 -13.44 1.39 -7.72
C THR A 58 -13.43 2.09 -9.08
N GLN A 59 -13.29 3.40 -9.05
CA GLN A 59 -13.27 4.23 -10.25
C GLN A 59 -12.20 5.32 -10.13
N ILE A 60 -11.98 6.01 -11.22
CA ILE A 60 -11.08 7.17 -11.33
C ILE A 60 -11.95 8.41 -11.48
N ARG A 61 -11.73 9.40 -10.62
CA ARG A 61 -12.37 10.70 -10.72
C ARG A 61 -11.54 11.59 -11.62
N TYR A 62 -12.06 11.88 -12.82
CA TYR A 62 -11.40 12.72 -13.82
C TYR A 62 -12.40 13.68 -14.45
N LYS A 63 -12.09 14.97 -14.49
CA LYS A 63 -12.97 16.05 -15.02
C LYS A 63 -14.42 15.94 -14.54
N ASN A 64 -14.59 15.66 -13.25
CA ASN A 64 -15.90 15.44 -12.60
C ASN A 64 -16.71 14.23 -13.12
N LYS A 65 -16.10 13.33 -13.89
CA LYS A 65 -16.68 12.04 -14.32
C LYS A 65 -16.05 10.89 -13.54
N HIS A 66 -16.74 9.77 -13.51
CA HIS A 66 -16.23 8.52 -13.04
C HIS A 66 -15.82 7.66 -14.23
N ILE A 67 -14.55 7.24 -14.28
CA ILE A 67 -13.99 6.33 -15.27
C ILE A 67 -13.69 5.02 -14.56
N ASP A 68 -14.08 3.90 -15.14
CA ASP A 68 -13.85 2.59 -14.55
C ASP A 68 -12.35 2.25 -14.49
N TYR A 69 -11.95 1.50 -13.48
CA TYR A 69 -10.58 1.04 -13.32
C TYR A 69 -10.39 -0.37 -13.93
N PRO A 70 -9.28 -0.65 -14.61
CA PRO A 70 -8.13 0.20 -14.84
C PRO A 70 -8.34 1.19 -16.00
N PHE A 71 -7.74 2.38 -15.91
CA PHE A 71 -7.95 3.51 -16.81
C PHE A 71 -7.77 3.15 -18.30
N GLN A 72 -6.66 2.50 -18.63
CA GLN A 72 -6.31 2.17 -20.02
C GLN A 72 -7.31 1.23 -20.70
N LYS A 73 -8.04 0.43 -19.94
CA LYS A 73 -9.12 -0.43 -20.46
C LYS A 73 -10.45 0.31 -20.63
N ASN A 74 -10.57 1.50 -20.07
CA ASN A 74 -11.83 2.24 -19.99
C ASN A 74 -11.77 3.65 -20.59
N ILE A 75 -10.76 3.92 -21.44
CA ILE A 75 -10.61 5.22 -22.14
C ILE A 75 -11.81 5.57 -23.01
N HIS A 76 -12.62 4.61 -23.45
CA HIS A 76 -13.86 4.82 -24.18
C HIS A 76 -14.93 5.59 -23.38
N GLN A 77 -14.75 5.73 -22.06
CA GLN A 77 -15.62 6.53 -21.20
C GLN A 77 -15.20 8.00 -21.10
N LEU A 78 -14.08 8.37 -21.71
CA LEU A 78 -13.61 9.75 -21.83
C LEU A 78 -14.48 10.55 -22.82
N ASP A 79 -14.27 11.86 -22.87
CA ASP A 79 -14.83 12.69 -23.93
C ASP A 79 -14.28 12.24 -25.28
N LYS A 80 -15.10 12.39 -26.34
CA LYS A 80 -14.78 11.86 -27.67
C LYS A 80 -13.40 12.28 -28.18
N ALA A 81 -13.00 13.53 -27.97
CA ALA A 81 -11.69 14.03 -28.39
C ALA A 81 -10.55 13.32 -27.65
N GLU A 82 -10.61 13.28 -26.33
CA GLU A 82 -9.61 12.58 -25.48
C GLU A 82 -9.54 11.07 -25.76
N PHE A 83 -10.69 10.44 -26.01
CA PHE A 83 -10.75 9.04 -26.40
C PHE A 83 -10.01 8.79 -27.73
N ILE A 84 -10.23 9.65 -28.72
CA ILE A 84 -9.55 9.57 -30.02
C ILE A 84 -8.05 9.78 -29.85
N ASP A 85 -7.62 10.77 -29.06
CA ASP A 85 -6.21 11.03 -28.79
C ASP A 85 -5.55 9.82 -28.09
N CYS A 86 -6.20 9.25 -27.06
CA CYS A 86 -5.72 8.05 -26.38
C CYS A 86 -5.58 6.86 -27.33
N LEU A 87 -6.58 6.66 -28.20
CA LEU A 87 -6.58 5.57 -29.16
C LEU A 87 -5.50 5.76 -30.24
N TYR A 88 -5.37 6.98 -30.76
CA TYR A 88 -4.33 7.31 -31.73
C TYR A 88 -2.93 7.06 -31.16
N ASP A 89 -2.63 7.64 -30.00
CA ASP A 89 -1.32 7.49 -29.34
C ASP A 89 -1.01 6.04 -28.95
N LEU A 90 -2.03 5.24 -28.64
CA LEU A 90 -1.86 3.82 -28.32
C LEU A 90 -1.38 3.03 -29.55
N PHE A 91 -1.88 3.33 -30.76
CA PHE A 91 -1.56 2.60 -31.99
C PHE A 91 -0.42 3.22 -32.79
N VAL A 92 -0.36 4.56 -32.86
CA VAL A 92 0.70 5.32 -33.55
C VAL A 92 1.70 5.82 -32.51
N ASN A 93 2.27 4.87 -31.77
CA ASN A 93 3.16 5.17 -30.66
C ASN A 93 4.61 5.26 -31.16
N GLU A 94 5.20 6.44 -31.05
CA GLU A 94 6.60 6.69 -31.44
C GLU A 94 7.60 6.47 -30.28
N TYR A 95 7.09 6.33 -29.04
CA TYR A 95 7.93 6.10 -27.88
C TYR A 95 8.46 4.66 -27.86
N ARG A 96 9.74 4.52 -27.54
CA ARG A 96 10.41 3.22 -27.38
C ARG A 96 10.55 2.87 -25.91
N GLU A 97 10.67 1.59 -25.62
CA GLU A 97 10.97 1.12 -24.28
C GLU A 97 12.31 1.74 -23.80
N GLY A 98 12.27 2.36 -22.64
CA GLY A 98 13.40 2.95 -21.96
C GLY A 98 13.66 2.24 -20.61
N THR A 99 14.55 2.81 -19.83
CA THR A 99 15.03 2.22 -18.56
C THR A 99 14.30 2.75 -17.34
N THR A 100 13.28 3.60 -17.51
CA THR A 100 12.55 4.22 -16.40
C THR A 100 11.07 3.84 -16.41
N PHE A 101 10.42 3.91 -15.25
CA PHE A 101 8.99 3.67 -15.15
C PHE A 101 8.18 4.61 -16.05
N LYS A 102 8.55 5.89 -16.12
CA LYS A 102 7.90 6.87 -16.96
C LYS A 102 8.05 6.54 -18.45
N SER A 103 9.25 6.19 -18.90
CA SER A 103 9.48 5.79 -20.31
C SER A 103 8.71 4.51 -20.67
N MET A 104 8.59 3.56 -19.77
CA MET A 104 7.77 2.36 -19.93
C MET A 104 6.29 2.72 -20.12
N LEU A 105 5.77 3.69 -19.34
CA LEU A 105 4.37 4.13 -19.47
C LEU A 105 4.09 4.72 -20.85
N TYR A 106 4.96 5.58 -21.34
CA TYR A 106 4.85 6.13 -22.69
C TYR A 106 4.95 5.05 -23.78
N ALA A 107 5.92 4.16 -23.66
CA ALA A 107 6.15 3.12 -24.67
C ALA A 107 4.98 2.13 -24.76
N LYS A 108 4.37 1.77 -23.62
CA LYS A 108 3.27 0.79 -23.60
C LYS A 108 1.90 1.37 -23.90
N PHE A 109 1.62 2.61 -23.44
CA PHE A 109 0.26 3.15 -23.47
C PHE A 109 0.11 4.40 -24.33
N GLY A 110 1.20 4.95 -24.87
CA GLY A 110 1.19 6.21 -25.61
C GLY A 110 1.06 7.43 -24.71
N LYS A 111 1.19 8.61 -25.31
CA LYS A 111 1.26 9.88 -24.59
C LYS A 111 -0.01 10.19 -23.81
N SER A 112 -1.16 10.15 -24.46
CA SER A 112 -2.41 10.62 -23.86
C SER A 112 -2.84 9.78 -22.66
N ILE A 113 -2.79 8.45 -22.72
CA ILE A 113 -3.10 7.59 -21.58
C ILE A 113 -2.10 7.83 -20.44
N ALA A 114 -0.81 7.93 -20.77
CA ALA A 114 0.24 8.17 -19.79
C ALA A 114 0.03 9.51 -19.06
N GLU A 115 -0.20 10.61 -19.79
CA GLU A 115 -0.30 11.95 -19.21
C GLU A 115 -1.66 12.25 -18.54
N ILE A 116 -2.75 11.63 -18.97
CA ILE A 116 -4.06 11.82 -18.33
C ILE A 116 -4.13 11.14 -16.97
N PHE A 117 -3.60 9.94 -16.86
CA PHE A 117 -3.77 9.16 -15.63
C PHE A 117 -2.49 8.58 -15.05
N LEU A 118 -1.73 7.80 -15.85
CA LEU A 118 -0.70 6.93 -15.29
C LEU A 118 0.46 7.71 -14.65
N ILE A 119 0.93 8.76 -15.30
CA ILE A 119 2.01 9.60 -14.78
C ILE A 119 1.52 10.43 -13.59
N PRO A 120 0.50 11.31 -13.71
CA PRO A 120 0.13 12.19 -12.62
C PRO A 120 -0.37 11.44 -11.37
N TYR A 121 -0.99 10.28 -11.54
CA TYR A 121 -1.39 9.43 -10.42
C TYR A 121 -0.17 8.83 -9.70
N ASN A 122 0.77 8.25 -10.45
CA ASN A 122 1.94 7.60 -9.87
C ASN A 122 2.95 8.62 -9.30
N GLU A 123 3.08 9.81 -9.88
CA GLU A 123 3.86 10.91 -9.27
C GLU A 123 3.31 11.29 -7.89
N LYS A 124 2.00 11.33 -7.71
CA LYS A 124 1.37 11.58 -6.40
C LYS A 124 1.53 10.40 -5.45
N LEU A 125 1.44 9.16 -5.97
CA LEU A 125 1.56 7.94 -5.18
C LEU A 125 2.97 7.76 -4.64
N TYR A 126 4.00 7.85 -5.52
CA TYR A 126 5.40 7.67 -5.15
C TYR A 126 6.06 8.93 -4.60
N ALA A 127 5.48 10.10 -4.88
CA ALA A 127 6.00 11.41 -4.49
C ALA A 127 7.45 11.65 -4.96
N CYS A 128 7.82 11.12 -6.13
CA CYS A 128 9.10 11.32 -6.81
C CYS A 128 8.90 11.49 -8.31
N ASP A 129 9.96 11.84 -9.03
CA ASP A 129 9.96 11.76 -10.49
C ASP A 129 9.98 10.26 -10.89
N LEU A 130 9.09 9.88 -11.79
CA LEU A 130 9.00 8.49 -12.26
C LEU A 130 10.17 8.07 -13.14
N ASP A 131 11.03 9.01 -13.55
CA ASP A 131 12.31 8.72 -14.19
C ASP A 131 13.38 8.21 -13.19
N GLU A 132 13.14 8.35 -11.88
CA GLU A 132 13.98 7.78 -10.82
C GLU A 132 13.67 6.29 -10.53
N LEU A 133 12.59 5.76 -11.08
CA LEU A 133 12.11 4.39 -10.82
C LEU A 133 12.37 3.48 -12.02
N ASP A 134 12.68 2.23 -11.76
CA ASP A 134 12.79 1.19 -12.80
C ASP A 134 11.44 0.87 -13.41
N PRO A 135 11.40 0.38 -14.68
CA PRO A 135 10.15 0.02 -15.36
C PRO A 135 9.25 -0.92 -14.56
N ASP A 136 9.85 -1.77 -13.74
CA ASP A 136 9.17 -2.81 -12.95
C ASP A 136 8.89 -2.40 -11.49
N ALA A 137 8.98 -1.10 -11.16
CA ALA A 137 8.85 -0.60 -9.78
C ALA A 137 7.56 -1.06 -9.07
N MET A 138 6.44 -1.27 -9.79
CA MET A 138 5.19 -1.82 -9.26
C MET A 138 5.09 -3.35 -9.40
N GLY A 139 5.96 -3.98 -10.18
CA GLY A 139 5.94 -5.41 -10.46
C GLY A 139 4.54 -5.88 -10.88
N ARG A 140 4.09 -7.00 -10.34
CA ARG A 140 2.78 -7.61 -10.64
C ARG A 140 1.54 -6.79 -10.25
N PHE A 141 1.72 -5.72 -9.49
CA PHE A 141 0.60 -4.86 -9.03
C PHE A 141 0.23 -3.80 -10.06
N PHE A 142 1.09 -3.58 -11.07
CA PHE A 142 0.73 -2.71 -12.17
C PHE A 142 -0.33 -3.41 -13.05
N PRO A 143 -1.45 -2.75 -13.39
CA PRO A 143 -2.52 -3.34 -14.18
C PRO A 143 -2.17 -3.36 -15.67
N TYR A 144 -1.18 -4.16 -16.07
CA TYR A 144 -0.80 -4.32 -17.47
C TYR A 144 -1.98 -4.75 -18.33
N ALA A 145 -2.05 -4.23 -19.54
CA ALA A 145 -2.98 -4.64 -20.57
C ALA A 145 -2.33 -4.42 -21.93
N ASP A 146 -2.44 -5.39 -22.81
CA ASP A 146 -2.04 -5.20 -24.20
C ASP A 146 -3.11 -4.48 -25.01
N LYS A 147 -2.75 -4.06 -26.23
CA LYS A 147 -3.65 -3.31 -27.12
C LYS A 147 -4.92 -4.07 -27.46
N GLN A 148 -4.83 -5.40 -27.60
CA GLN A 148 -5.99 -6.26 -27.96
C GLN A 148 -6.93 -6.38 -26.76
N GLU A 149 -6.40 -6.54 -25.54
CA GLU A 149 -7.20 -6.54 -24.31
C GLU A 149 -7.92 -5.21 -24.09
N ILE A 150 -7.25 -4.08 -24.36
CA ILE A 150 -7.84 -2.73 -24.25
C ILE A 150 -9.03 -2.61 -25.20
N ILE A 151 -8.85 -2.93 -26.47
CA ILE A 151 -9.92 -2.85 -27.49
C ILE A 151 -11.05 -3.83 -27.19
N ALA A 152 -10.73 -5.07 -26.81
CA ALA A 152 -11.74 -6.06 -26.46
C ALA A 152 -12.64 -5.63 -25.31
N ASN A 153 -12.07 -4.88 -24.32
CA ASN A 153 -12.84 -4.36 -23.19
C ASN A 153 -13.86 -3.28 -23.60
N PHE A 154 -13.64 -2.55 -24.67
CA PHE A 154 -14.62 -1.56 -25.16
C PHE A 154 -15.92 -2.23 -25.63
N LYS A 155 -15.82 -3.44 -26.14
CA LYS A 155 -16.97 -4.20 -26.65
C LYS A 155 -17.59 -5.11 -25.57
N HIS A 156 -16.74 -5.68 -24.74
CA HIS A 156 -17.14 -6.64 -23.71
C HIS A 156 -16.34 -6.35 -22.45
N ALA A 157 -16.90 -5.56 -21.55
CA ALA A 157 -16.29 -5.31 -20.24
C ALA A 157 -16.13 -6.67 -19.50
N LYS A 158 -14.90 -7.18 -19.45
CA LYS A 158 -14.59 -8.40 -18.69
C LYS A 158 -14.48 -8.07 -17.22
N GLU A 159 -15.45 -8.50 -16.44
CA GLU A 159 -15.43 -8.39 -14.97
C GLU A 159 -14.43 -9.34 -14.28
N ASN A 160 -13.72 -10.17 -15.04
CA ASN A 160 -12.88 -11.25 -14.53
C ASN A 160 -11.45 -10.79 -14.21
N SER A 161 -11.26 -10.04 -13.12
CA SER A 161 -9.95 -9.93 -12.50
C SER A 161 -9.90 -10.79 -11.22
N TYR A 162 -8.73 -11.37 -10.90
CA TYR A 162 -8.53 -12.18 -9.67
C TYR A 162 -8.92 -11.42 -8.38
N ASN A 163 -9.01 -10.09 -8.45
CA ASN A 163 -9.39 -9.21 -7.35
C ASN A 163 -10.76 -8.55 -7.60
N ALA A 164 -11.68 -9.23 -8.30
CA ALA A 164 -13.04 -8.74 -8.53
C ALA A 164 -13.86 -8.66 -7.23
N THR A 165 -13.51 -9.49 -6.25
CA THR A 165 -14.06 -9.44 -4.89
C THR A 165 -12.94 -9.23 -3.88
N PHE A 166 -13.25 -8.72 -2.72
CA PHE A 166 -12.34 -8.65 -1.59
C PHE A 166 -13.06 -9.04 -0.30
N GLU A 167 -12.30 -9.44 0.68
CA GLU A 167 -12.76 -9.75 2.02
C GLU A 167 -12.30 -8.66 2.98
N TYR A 168 -13.15 -8.29 3.94
CA TYR A 168 -12.85 -7.29 4.94
C TYR A 168 -13.39 -7.70 6.30
N PRO A 169 -12.58 -7.70 7.38
CA PRO A 169 -13.08 -8.03 8.71
C PRO A 169 -13.99 -6.93 9.25
N LYS A 170 -15.07 -7.33 9.91
CA LYS A 170 -16.03 -6.38 10.52
C LYS A 170 -15.41 -5.50 11.60
N GLY A 171 -14.36 -6.00 12.27
CA GLY A 171 -13.60 -5.25 13.27
C GLY A 171 -12.39 -4.49 12.72
N GLY A 172 -12.20 -4.45 11.38
CA GLY A 172 -11.04 -3.83 10.73
C GLY A 172 -9.90 -4.80 10.45
N ALA A 173 -8.87 -4.33 9.75
CA ALA A 173 -7.77 -5.16 9.25
C ALA A 173 -6.94 -5.82 10.36
N PHE A 174 -6.93 -5.24 11.56
CA PHE A 174 -6.22 -5.82 12.71
C PHE A 174 -6.72 -7.23 13.08
N GLU A 175 -7.95 -7.57 12.78
CA GLU A 175 -8.50 -8.91 13.06
C GLU A 175 -7.70 -10.03 12.38
N TYR A 176 -7.13 -9.80 11.19
CA TYR A 176 -6.25 -10.75 10.54
C TYR A 176 -4.93 -10.93 11.30
N VAL A 177 -4.36 -9.83 11.80
CA VAL A 177 -3.14 -9.86 12.64
C VAL A 177 -3.44 -10.63 13.93
N ASN A 178 -4.56 -10.30 14.56
CA ASN A 178 -5.00 -10.93 15.81
C ASN A 178 -5.22 -12.44 15.65
N SER A 179 -5.83 -12.89 14.55
CA SER A 179 -6.01 -14.32 14.26
C SER A 179 -4.69 -15.09 14.22
N VAL A 180 -3.65 -14.50 13.62
CA VAL A 180 -2.31 -15.09 13.61
C VAL A 180 -1.65 -15.00 14.99
N PHE A 181 -1.78 -13.86 15.66
CA PHE A 181 -1.18 -13.56 16.95
C PHE A 181 -1.67 -14.51 18.07
N GLN A 182 -2.93 -14.95 18.04
CA GLN A 182 -3.49 -15.92 19.00
C GLN A 182 -2.74 -17.26 19.06
N ARG A 183 -1.82 -17.54 18.14
CA ARG A 183 -0.95 -18.73 18.14
C ARG A 183 0.35 -18.52 18.92
N ILE A 184 0.63 -17.28 19.34
CA ILE A 184 1.85 -16.92 20.04
C ILE A 184 1.53 -16.80 21.54
N ASP A 185 2.39 -17.36 22.38
CA ASP A 185 2.31 -17.13 23.82
C ASP A 185 2.55 -15.64 24.12
N PRO A 186 1.57 -14.91 24.68
CA PRO A 186 1.71 -13.49 24.96
C PRO A 186 2.93 -13.14 25.84
N LYS A 187 3.39 -14.06 26.68
CA LYS A 187 4.60 -13.88 27.52
C LYS A 187 5.89 -13.80 26.69
N LYS A 188 5.84 -14.27 25.45
CA LYS A 188 6.95 -14.18 24.49
C LYS A 188 6.93 -12.91 23.64
N VAL A 189 6.04 -11.97 23.92
CA VAL A 189 5.90 -10.71 23.18
C VAL A 189 6.14 -9.53 24.11
N ALA A 190 7.10 -8.68 23.76
CA ALA A 190 7.42 -7.46 24.48
C ALA A 190 7.12 -6.24 23.56
N THR A 191 6.09 -5.49 23.94
CA THR A 191 5.74 -4.22 23.27
C THR A 191 6.40 -3.02 23.98
N GLY A 192 6.50 -1.87 23.31
CA GLY A 192 7.21 -0.70 23.81
C GLY A 192 8.72 -0.94 23.99
N GLU A 193 9.29 -1.90 23.26
CA GLU A 193 10.71 -2.26 23.31
C GLU A 193 11.32 -2.20 21.92
N ALA A 194 12.23 -1.25 21.68
CA ALA A 194 12.86 -1.03 20.39
C ALA A 194 14.26 -1.63 20.33
N LEU A 195 14.64 -2.20 19.19
CA LEU A 195 16.03 -2.51 18.86
C LEU A 195 16.81 -1.22 18.66
N VAL A 196 17.96 -1.07 19.31
CA VAL A 196 18.82 0.12 19.24
C VAL A 196 20.21 -0.19 18.69
N GLU A 197 20.68 -1.43 18.78
CA GLU A 197 21.96 -1.87 18.23
C GLU A 197 21.94 -3.38 17.99
N LEU A 198 22.61 -3.84 16.97
CA LEU A 198 22.73 -5.26 16.64
C LEU A 198 24.19 -5.64 16.40
N ASP A 199 24.83 -6.33 17.36
CA ASP A 199 26.12 -6.95 17.19
C ASP A 199 25.94 -8.32 16.53
N ILE A 200 26.06 -8.33 15.20
CA ILE A 200 25.82 -9.56 14.41
C ILE A 200 26.93 -10.60 14.64
N ALA A 201 28.16 -10.17 14.91
CA ALA A 201 29.29 -11.07 15.13
C ALA A 201 29.18 -11.83 16.47
N ARG A 202 28.70 -11.15 17.51
CA ARG A 202 28.49 -11.74 18.85
C ARG A 202 27.08 -12.30 19.05
N LYS A 203 26.19 -12.08 18.07
CA LYS A 203 24.76 -12.41 18.14
C LYS A 203 24.06 -11.79 19.34
N ILE A 204 24.26 -10.49 19.55
CA ILE A 204 23.65 -9.72 20.64
C ILE A 204 22.80 -8.61 20.07
N ALA A 205 21.50 -8.64 20.36
CA ALA A 205 20.55 -7.56 20.09
C ALA A 205 20.39 -6.70 21.35
N ARG A 206 20.73 -5.41 21.27
CA ARG A 206 20.48 -4.44 22.33
C ARG A 206 19.19 -3.71 22.05
N THR A 207 18.35 -3.68 23.06
CA THR A 207 17.06 -2.99 23.00
C THR A 207 17.06 -1.79 23.94
N THR A 208 16.00 -1.00 23.93
CA THR A 208 15.78 0.09 24.90
C THR A 208 15.68 -0.41 26.34
N ARG A 209 15.55 -1.73 26.58
CA ARG A 209 15.35 -2.30 27.93
C ARG A 209 16.42 -3.29 28.36
N ARG A 210 17.06 -4.01 27.42
CA ARG A 210 17.98 -5.11 27.76
C ARG A 210 18.87 -5.51 26.58
N SER A 211 19.85 -6.38 26.87
CA SER A 211 20.62 -7.11 25.86
C SER A 211 20.10 -8.53 25.73
N ILE A 212 19.92 -9.01 24.50
CA ILE A 212 19.37 -10.32 24.18
C ILE A 212 20.39 -11.06 23.32
N LYS A 213 20.85 -12.22 23.79
CA LYS A 213 21.62 -13.14 22.95
C LYS A 213 20.63 -13.97 22.13
N TYR A 214 20.92 -14.16 20.85
CA TYR A 214 20.09 -14.92 19.92
C TYR A 214 20.89 -15.97 19.15
N ASP A 215 20.26 -17.02 18.72
CA ASP A 215 20.82 -17.99 17.78
C ASP A 215 20.47 -17.55 16.35
N GLN A 216 19.21 -17.22 16.13
CA GLN A 216 18.68 -16.69 14.87
C GLN A 216 17.85 -15.44 15.15
N LEU A 217 17.94 -14.44 14.27
CA LEU A 217 17.18 -13.20 14.35
C LEU A 217 16.38 -12.97 13.07
N ILE A 218 15.07 -12.79 13.23
CA ILE A 218 14.18 -12.42 12.12
C ILE A 218 13.76 -10.97 12.32
N SER A 219 14.02 -10.11 11.32
CA SER A 219 13.70 -8.69 11.35
C SER A 219 12.67 -8.32 10.29
N THR A 220 11.69 -7.52 10.69
CA THR A 220 10.72 -6.89 9.78
C THR A 220 10.84 -5.37 9.77
N ILE A 221 11.83 -4.81 10.49
CA ILE A 221 12.10 -3.37 10.46
C ILE A 221 12.64 -2.94 9.09
N PRO A 222 12.51 -1.67 8.68
CA PRO A 222 13.04 -1.20 7.42
C PRO A 222 14.51 -1.58 7.22
N LEU A 223 14.84 -2.20 6.08
CA LEU A 223 16.17 -2.74 5.81
C LEU A 223 17.31 -1.74 6.04
N PRO A 224 17.26 -0.48 5.50
CA PRO A 224 18.35 0.48 5.74
C PRO A 224 18.55 0.77 7.23
N LYS A 225 17.48 0.77 8.02
CA LYS A 225 17.57 0.90 9.47
C LYS A 225 18.23 -0.31 10.13
N LEU A 226 17.90 -1.53 9.69
CA LEU A 226 18.56 -2.74 10.18
C LEU A 226 20.05 -2.73 9.85
N LEU A 227 20.44 -2.37 8.62
CA LEU A 227 21.83 -2.26 8.19
C LEU A 227 22.60 -1.26 9.06
N SER A 228 22.04 -0.07 9.29
CA SER A 228 22.64 0.93 10.18
C SER A 228 22.81 0.41 11.61
N LEU A 229 21.79 -0.23 12.19
CA LEU A 229 21.86 -0.80 13.54
C LEU A 229 22.85 -1.96 13.66
N SER A 230 23.16 -2.64 12.56
CA SER A 230 24.12 -3.75 12.48
C SER A 230 25.54 -3.30 12.15
N GLY A 231 25.77 -2.00 11.92
CA GLY A 231 27.05 -1.48 11.48
C GLY A 231 27.47 -1.94 10.08
N ILE A 232 26.52 -2.42 9.27
CA ILE A 232 26.78 -2.81 7.88
C ILE A 232 26.77 -1.55 7.00
N GLU A 233 27.89 -1.30 6.35
CA GLU A 233 28.02 -0.18 5.42
C GLU A 233 27.09 -0.36 4.23
N HIS A 234 26.35 0.68 3.88
CA HIS A 234 25.41 0.74 2.76
C HIS A 234 25.20 2.18 2.29
N ASP A 235 24.91 2.34 1.02
CA ASP A 235 24.53 3.65 0.46
C ASP A 235 23.05 3.93 0.77
N THR A 236 22.80 4.85 1.70
CA THR A 236 21.46 5.24 2.10
C THR A 236 20.64 5.86 0.97
N HIS A 237 21.28 6.44 -0.05
CA HIS A 237 20.59 7.03 -1.21
C HIS A 237 19.92 5.98 -2.10
N LEU A 238 20.43 4.74 -2.09
CA LEU A 238 19.81 3.65 -2.82
C LEU A 238 18.46 3.21 -2.21
N TYR A 239 18.27 3.43 -0.90
CA TYR A 239 17.10 2.99 -0.16
C TYR A 239 16.09 4.12 0.05
N SER A 240 15.69 4.76 -1.05
CA SER A 240 14.70 5.83 -0.99
C SER A 240 13.27 5.28 -0.89
N SER A 241 12.39 6.09 -0.33
CA SER A 241 10.96 5.81 -0.17
C SER A 241 10.19 7.12 -0.07
N ASN A 242 8.89 7.04 -0.08
CA ASN A 242 8.06 8.18 0.27
C ASN A 242 7.45 8.05 1.67
N LYS A 243 6.78 9.12 2.11
CA LYS A 243 5.83 9.14 3.22
C LYS A 243 4.41 9.22 2.67
N VAL A 244 3.46 8.59 3.36
CA VAL A 244 2.04 8.78 3.09
C VAL A 244 1.35 9.27 4.35
N LEU A 245 0.73 10.44 4.27
CA LEU A 245 -0.19 10.92 5.27
C LEU A 245 -1.57 10.36 4.96
N VAL A 246 -2.13 9.65 5.91
CA VAL A 246 -3.49 9.13 5.85
C VAL A 246 -4.34 9.90 6.84
N PHE A 247 -5.42 10.50 6.38
CA PHE A 247 -6.50 10.96 7.23
C PHE A 247 -7.62 9.95 7.23
N ASN A 248 -8.09 9.58 8.42
CA ASN A 248 -9.37 8.92 8.63
C ASN A 248 -10.38 9.97 9.11
N LEU A 249 -11.49 10.11 8.40
CA LEU A 249 -12.44 11.20 8.59
C LEU A 249 -13.86 10.63 8.77
N GLY A 250 -14.48 10.98 9.89
CA GLY A 250 -15.86 10.62 10.20
C GLY A 250 -16.77 11.84 10.18
N PHE A 251 -17.90 11.73 9.50
CA PHE A 251 -18.85 12.83 9.34
C PHE A 251 -20.22 12.48 9.99
N ASP A 252 -21.02 13.52 10.21
CA ASP A 252 -22.31 13.44 10.89
C ASP A 252 -23.38 12.61 10.13
N ARG A 253 -23.25 12.51 8.80
CA ARG A 253 -24.18 11.79 7.92
C ARG A 253 -23.47 11.25 6.67
N LYS A 254 -24.16 10.42 5.88
CA LYS A 254 -23.68 9.81 4.64
C LYS A 254 -23.18 10.87 3.64
N GLY A 255 -22.12 10.54 2.93
CA GLY A 255 -21.57 11.36 1.82
C GLY A 255 -22.34 11.16 0.51
N ASN A 256 -21.86 11.83 -0.53
CA ASN A 256 -22.45 11.73 -1.87
C ASN A 256 -22.01 10.47 -2.63
N GLU A 257 -20.80 9.94 -2.31
CA GLU A 257 -20.33 8.68 -2.88
C GLU A 257 -20.94 7.49 -2.12
N LYS A 258 -21.78 6.70 -2.82
CA LYS A 258 -22.57 5.61 -2.19
C LYS A 258 -22.21 4.21 -2.68
N ARG A 259 -21.28 4.08 -3.63
CA ARG A 259 -21.02 2.82 -4.32
C ARG A 259 -19.56 2.39 -4.30
N ASN A 260 -18.65 3.34 -4.53
CA ASN A 260 -17.25 3.04 -4.61
C ASN A 260 -16.67 2.73 -3.22
N HIS A 261 -15.79 1.73 -3.15
CA HIS A 261 -15.00 1.46 -1.96
C HIS A 261 -13.78 2.39 -1.92
N TRP A 262 -13.29 2.83 -3.10
CA TRP A 262 -12.30 3.92 -3.22
C TRP A 262 -12.32 4.54 -4.60
N LEU A 263 -11.84 5.77 -4.66
CA LEU A 263 -11.65 6.57 -5.86
C LEU A 263 -10.19 6.99 -6.02
N TYR A 264 -9.71 7.00 -7.26
CA TYR A 264 -8.41 7.52 -7.63
C TYR A 264 -8.52 8.94 -8.20
N PHE A 265 -7.54 9.80 -7.86
CA PHE A 265 -7.52 11.21 -8.22
C PHE A 265 -6.19 11.59 -8.90
N PRO A 266 -6.09 11.51 -10.23
CA PRO A 266 -4.87 11.91 -10.94
C PRO A 266 -4.66 13.42 -11.00
N GLU A 267 -5.73 14.22 -11.05
CA GLU A 267 -5.66 15.67 -11.26
C GLU A 267 -4.88 16.37 -10.14
N LYS A 268 -3.91 17.21 -10.54
CA LYS A 268 -3.02 17.96 -9.61
C LYS A 268 -3.76 18.98 -8.73
N LYS A 269 -4.98 19.36 -9.10
CA LYS A 269 -5.81 20.28 -8.30
C LYS A 269 -6.19 19.71 -6.93
N TYR A 270 -6.26 18.37 -6.78
CA TYR A 270 -6.50 17.69 -5.52
C TYR A 270 -5.18 17.31 -4.86
N ILE A 271 -5.03 17.55 -3.56
CA ILE A 271 -3.80 17.21 -2.84
C ILE A 271 -3.63 15.69 -2.69
N PHE A 272 -4.71 14.94 -2.58
CA PHE A 272 -4.71 13.49 -2.41
C PHE A 272 -4.69 12.74 -3.74
N TYR A 273 -4.22 11.50 -3.72
CA TYR A 273 -4.27 10.59 -4.86
C TYR A 273 -5.36 9.52 -4.74
N ARG A 274 -5.82 9.20 -3.53
CA ARG A 274 -6.86 8.21 -3.26
C ARG A 274 -7.76 8.64 -2.10
N VAL A 275 -9.05 8.37 -2.23
CA VAL A 275 -10.05 8.46 -1.16
C VAL A 275 -10.80 7.16 -1.10
N GLY A 276 -10.87 6.54 0.07
CA GLY A 276 -11.65 5.32 0.28
C GLY A 276 -12.79 5.52 1.25
N PHE A 277 -13.76 4.61 1.21
CA PHE A 277 -15.06 4.75 1.87
C PHE A 277 -15.35 3.51 2.72
N TYR A 278 -15.04 3.57 4.00
CA TYR A 278 -15.36 2.50 4.94
C TYR A 278 -16.87 2.34 5.14
N ASP A 279 -17.63 3.44 5.05
CA ASP A 279 -19.08 3.40 5.16
C ASP A 279 -19.77 2.62 4.04
N ASN A 280 -19.13 2.50 2.85
CA ASN A 280 -19.59 1.62 1.78
C ASN A 280 -19.18 0.15 2.00
N ILE A 281 -18.14 -0.11 2.81
CA ILE A 281 -17.75 -1.46 3.22
C ILE A 281 -18.67 -1.96 4.34
N PHE A 282 -18.85 -1.15 5.38
CA PHE A 282 -19.60 -1.50 6.58
C PHE A 282 -21.10 -1.19 6.51
N ASN A 283 -21.57 -0.61 5.38
CA ASN A 283 -22.95 -0.16 5.20
C ASN A 283 -23.42 0.79 6.31
N SER A 284 -22.60 1.79 6.65
CA SER A 284 -22.90 2.79 7.68
C SER A 284 -23.68 3.98 7.12
N ASP A 285 -24.51 4.59 7.94
CA ASP A 285 -25.27 5.81 7.61
C ASP A 285 -24.47 7.11 7.77
N ARG A 286 -23.26 7.02 8.30
CA ARG A 286 -22.33 8.13 8.43
C ARG A 286 -21.16 7.93 7.47
N LEU A 287 -20.76 8.99 6.75
CA LEU A 287 -19.56 8.96 5.92
C LEU A 287 -18.32 8.67 6.79
N SER A 288 -17.62 7.64 6.41
CA SER A 288 -16.37 7.22 7.02
C SER A 288 -15.34 7.00 5.91
N ALA A 289 -14.39 7.89 5.78
CA ALA A 289 -13.45 7.90 4.67
C ALA A 289 -11.99 7.88 5.15
N TYR A 290 -11.13 7.25 4.36
CA TYR A 290 -9.69 7.50 4.43
C TYR A 290 -9.22 8.30 3.22
N VAL A 291 -8.24 9.18 3.44
CA VAL A 291 -7.68 10.05 2.39
C VAL A 291 -6.16 9.92 2.42
N GLU A 292 -5.54 9.64 1.28
CA GLU A 292 -4.10 9.40 1.18
C GLU A 292 -3.39 10.47 0.38
N ILE A 293 -2.31 10.99 0.96
CA ILE A 293 -1.46 12.03 0.37
C ILE A 293 0.00 11.55 0.40
N GLY A 294 0.63 11.48 -0.76
CA GLY A 294 2.06 11.15 -0.88
C GLY A 294 2.94 12.38 -0.65
N PHE A 295 4.02 12.18 0.07
CA PHE A 295 5.05 13.19 0.33
C PHE A 295 6.43 12.62 0.10
N ARG A 296 7.37 13.44 -0.36
CA ARG A 296 8.79 13.08 -0.39
C ARG A 296 9.28 12.72 1.01
N GLN A 297 10.26 11.84 1.08
CA GLN A 297 10.82 11.35 2.36
C GLN A 297 11.35 12.48 3.25
N ASP A 298 11.89 13.55 2.67
CA ASP A 298 12.44 14.72 3.36
C ASP A 298 11.39 15.79 3.73
N ALA A 299 10.14 15.63 3.27
CA ALA A 299 9.10 16.64 3.46
C ALA A 299 8.73 16.83 4.93
N GLN A 300 8.58 18.09 5.33
CA GLN A 300 7.93 18.49 6.57
C GLN A 300 6.42 18.58 6.34
N ILE A 301 5.65 17.90 7.15
CA ILE A 301 4.20 17.76 6.95
C ILE A 301 3.46 18.54 8.01
N ASP A 302 2.77 19.62 7.60
CA ASP A 302 1.80 20.32 8.45
C ASP A 302 0.44 19.61 8.34
N ILE A 303 0.12 18.81 9.35
CA ILE A 303 -1.12 18.00 9.39
C ILE A 303 -2.36 18.89 9.35
N ASN A 304 -2.37 20.05 10.05
CA ASN A 304 -3.54 20.92 10.11
C ASN A 304 -3.79 21.64 8.78
N ALA A 305 -2.74 22.12 8.13
CA ALA A 305 -2.84 22.71 6.80
C ALA A 305 -3.31 21.66 5.77
N CYS A 306 -2.79 20.42 5.85
CA CYS A 306 -3.23 19.31 5.01
C CYS A 306 -4.70 18.98 5.24
N LEU A 307 -5.17 18.88 6.50
CA LEU A 307 -6.57 18.59 6.80
C LEU A 307 -7.51 19.66 6.22
N THR A 308 -7.17 20.94 6.42
CA THR A 308 -7.92 22.06 5.86
C THR A 308 -8.03 21.94 4.33
N ARG A 309 -6.91 21.64 3.67
CA ARG A 309 -6.89 21.45 2.22
C ARG A 309 -7.68 20.21 1.78
N VAL A 310 -7.59 19.11 2.49
CA VAL A 310 -8.35 17.87 2.22
C VAL A 310 -9.84 18.12 2.28
N LEU A 311 -10.34 18.79 3.32
CA LEU A 311 -11.78 19.08 3.43
C LEU A 311 -12.28 19.95 2.28
N LYS A 312 -11.54 20.98 1.88
CA LYS A 312 -11.85 21.80 0.71
C LYS A 312 -11.84 20.97 -0.60
N ASP A 313 -10.87 20.10 -0.76
CA ASP A 313 -10.73 19.26 -1.96
C ASP A 313 -11.83 18.19 -2.01
N LEU A 314 -12.26 17.61 -0.87
CA LEU A 314 -13.40 16.69 -0.79
C LEU A 314 -14.72 17.37 -1.19
N GLU A 315 -14.92 18.62 -0.77
CA GLU A 315 -16.07 19.44 -1.20
C GLU A 315 -16.00 19.75 -2.70
N THR A 316 -14.85 20.18 -3.19
CA THR A 316 -14.60 20.45 -4.63
C THR A 316 -14.81 19.18 -5.49
N ALA A 317 -14.44 18.00 -4.97
CA ALA A 317 -14.67 16.72 -5.62
C ALA A 317 -16.12 16.26 -5.54
N GLY A 318 -16.98 16.94 -4.76
CA GLY A 318 -18.37 16.60 -4.57
C GLY A 318 -18.58 15.34 -3.69
N ILE A 319 -17.58 14.93 -2.91
CA ILE A 319 -17.70 13.80 -1.97
C ILE A 319 -18.51 14.24 -0.74
N ILE A 320 -18.28 15.44 -0.27
CA ILE A 320 -19.07 16.08 0.78
C ILE A 320 -19.79 17.32 0.24
N SER A 321 -20.92 17.64 0.84
CA SER A 321 -21.68 18.89 0.61
C SER A 321 -22.44 19.26 1.89
N GLY A 322 -21.76 20.00 2.78
CA GLY A 322 -22.30 20.43 4.05
C GLY A 322 -22.39 19.35 5.15
N GLN A 323 -21.77 18.18 4.97
CA GLN A 323 -21.51 17.22 6.05
C GLN A 323 -20.53 17.85 7.04
N LYS A 324 -20.78 17.65 8.36
CA LYS A 324 -19.88 18.14 9.42
C LYS A 324 -18.89 17.05 9.80
N LEU A 325 -17.60 17.38 9.82
CA LEU A 325 -16.58 16.51 10.38
C LEU A 325 -16.83 16.39 11.89
N VAL A 326 -17.03 15.16 12.38
CA VAL A 326 -17.29 14.88 13.80
C VAL A 326 -16.17 14.10 14.47
N SER A 327 -15.34 13.43 13.69
CA SER A 327 -14.17 12.72 14.20
C SER A 327 -13.09 12.68 13.14
N SER A 328 -11.83 12.74 13.55
CA SER A 328 -10.69 12.61 12.65
C SER A 328 -9.50 11.95 13.34
N HIS A 329 -8.76 11.18 12.59
CA HIS A 329 -7.48 10.60 12.99
C HIS A 329 -6.50 10.75 11.84
N SER A 330 -5.22 10.91 12.15
CA SER A 330 -4.18 10.97 11.12
C SER A 330 -2.99 10.08 11.49
N VAL A 331 -2.36 9.51 10.47
CA VAL A 331 -1.14 8.75 10.61
C VAL A 331 -0.20 9.04 9.45
N ILE A 332 1.09 9.18 9.75
CA ILE A 332 2.14 9.24 8.74
C ILE A 332 2.81 7.87 8.66
N MET A 333 2.68 7.23 7.51
CA MET A 333 3.43 6.01 7.21
C MET A 333 4.79 6.40 6.63
N ASP A 334 5.87 6.00 7.31
CA ASP A 334 7.27 6.28 6.93
C ASP A 334 8.15 5.06 7.30
N PRO A 335 8.70 4.32 6.32
CA PRO A 335 8.45 4.41 4.88
C PRO A 335 7.05 3.92 4.48
N ALA A 336 6.49 4.40 3.35
CA ALA A 336 5.22 3.92 2.81
C ALA A 336 5.41 3.11 1.51
N TYR A 337 5.83 3.77 0.43
CA TYR A 337 6.20 3.10 -0.82
C TYR A 337 7.72 3.20 -1.00
N VAL A 338 8.37 2.05 -1.11
CA VAL A 338 9.80 1.95 -1.42
C VAL A 338 10.01 2.22 -2.91
N HIS A 339 11.07 2.92 -3.24
CA HIS A 339 11.46 3.18 -4.62
C HIS A 339 12.37 2.04 -5.10
N VAL A 340 11.88 1.25 -6.05
CA VAL A 340 12.61 0.09 -6.57
C VAL A 340 13.44 0.51 -7.77
N THR A 341 14.76 0.27 -7.68
CA THR A 341 15.74 0.49 -8.76
C THR A 341 16.66 -0.72 -8.86
N SER A 342 17.21 -0.99 -10.06
CA SER A 342 18.13 -2.11 -10.28
C SER A 342 19.40 -1.99 -9.43
N ALA A 343 19.86 -0.75 -9.18
CA ALA A 343 21.02 -0.51 -8.32
C ALA A 343 20.71 -0.88 -6.86
N MET A 344 19.54 -0.47 -6.36
CA MET A 344 19.06 -0.85 -5.02
C MET A 344 18.88 -2.36 -4.91
N GLU A 345 18.27 -3.01 -5.88
CA GLU A 345 18.05 -4.46 -5.83
C GLU A 345 19.35 -5.26 -5.78
N LYS A 346 20.37 -4.82 -6.52
CA LYS A 346 21.70 -5.44 -6.50
C LYS A 346 22.35 -5.30 -5.11
N ASP A 347 22.38 -4.09 -4.55
CA ASP A 347 22.93 -3.85 -3.20
C ASP A 347 22.13 -4.62 -2.14
N ARG A 348 20.79 -4.58 -2.21
CA ARG A 348 19.92 -5.33 -1.31
C ARG A 348 20.24 -6.83 -1.30
N ALA A 349 20.41 -7.44 -2.47
CA ALA A 349 20.73 -8.87 -2.57
C ALA A 349 22.07 -9.19 -1.87
N GLU A 350 23.08 -8.34 -2.01
CA GLU A 350 24.36 -8.47 -1.32
C GLU A 350 24.21 -8.34 0.20
N LYS A 351 23.51 -7.31 0.66
CA LYS A 351 23.27 -7.06 2.10
C LYS A 351 22.46 -8.17 2.76
N MET A 352 21.44 -8.69 2.06
CA MET A 352 20.66 -9.86 2.53
C MET A 352 21.53 -11.11 2.69
N LYS A 353 22.46 -11.34 1.75
CA LYS A 353 23.41 -12.45 1.83
C LYS A 353 24.35 -12.26 3.01
N THR A 354 24.85 -11.04 3.22
CA THR A 354 25.70 -10.71 4.38
C THR A 354 24.95 -10.95 5.69
N LEU A 355 23.73 -10.43 5.84
CA LEU A 355 22.93 -10.65 7.05
C LEU A 355 22.68 -12.14 7.33
N SER A 356 22.30 -12.91 6.30
CA SER A 356 22.02 -14.35 6.45
C SER A 356 23.24 -15.16 6.86
N SER A 357 24.47 -14.75 6.49
CA SER A 357 25.68 -15.42 6.95
C SER A 357 25.95 -15.26 8.46
N TYR A 358 25.23 -14.38 9.13
CA TYR A 358 25.23 -14.19 10.58
C TYR A 358 23.91 -14.63 11.24
N ASP A 359 23.10 -15.47 10.56
CA ASP A 359 21.78 -15.93 11.01
C ASP A 359 20.79 -14.79 11.29
N VAL A 360 20.91 -13.69 10.56
CA VAL A 360 19.97 -12.55 10.57
C VAL A 360 19.19 -12.55 9.28
N TYR A 361 17.87 -12.68 9.38
CA TYR A 361 16.95 -12.74 8.24
C TYR A 361 16.05 -11.51 8.23
N SER A 362 16.16 -10.67 7.21
CA SER A 362 15.30 -9.50 7.04
C SER A 362 14.19 -9.84 6.05
N ILE A 363 12.93 -9.75 6.47
CA ILE A 363 11.77 -10.17 5.68
C ILE A 363 10.63 -9.17 5.73
N GLY A 364 9.63 -9.37 4.86
CA GLY A 364 8.44 -8.54 4.77
C GLY A 364 8.65 -7.27 3.96
N ARG A 365 7.58 -6.52 3.76
CA ARG A 365 7.55 -5.36 2.86
C ARG A 365 8.69 -4.37 3.09
N TYR A 366 8.99 -4.04 4.32
CA TYR A 366 10.02 -3.07 4.68
C TYR A 366 11.36 -3.72 5.04
N GLY A 367 11.35 -4.90 5.65
CA GLY A 367 12.56 -5.68 5.88
C GLY A 367 13.15 -6.24 4.59
N GLY A 368 12.28 -6.66 3.67
CA GLY A 368 12.68 -7.07 2.32
C GLY A 368 12.95 -5.91 1.37
N TRP A 369 12.50 -4.68 1.70
CA TRP A 369 12.61 -3.47 0.90
C TRP A 369 12.09 -3.65 -0.53
N TYR A 370 10.85 -4.14 -0.67
CA TYR A 370 10.18 -4.35 -1.96
C TYR A 370 8.66 -4.16 -1.85
N TYR A 371 8.00 -4.01 -2.99
CA TYR A 371 6.54 -3.85 -3.01
C TYR A 371 5.85 -5.21 -3.00
N CYS A 372 5.06 -5.50 -1.96
CA CYS A 372 4.36 -6.77 -1.80
C CYS A 372 3.01 -6.62 -1.09
N SER A 373 2.18 -7.66 -1.19
CA SER A 373 0.91 -7.77 -0.46
C SER A 373 1.11 -8.38 0.93
N ILE A 374 0.05 -8.34 1.74
CA ILE A 374 0.03 -9.01 3.05
C ILE A 374 0.17 -10.53 2.88
N GLU A 375 -0.47 -11.09 1.85
CA GLU A 375 -0.32 -12.52 1.50
C GLU A 375 1.14 -12.89 1.22
N ASP A 376 1.87 -12.05 0.48
CA ASP A 376 3.29 -12.28 0.20
C ASP A 376 4.13 -12.28 1.48
N ASN A 377 3.85 -11.37 2.42
CA ASN A 377 4.54 -11.34 3.71
C ASN A 377 4.33 -12.64 4.50
N VAL A 378 3.10 -13.16 4.50
CA VAL A 378 2.79 -14.44 5.18
C VAL A 378 3.49 -15.60 4.47
N ALA A 379 3.47 -15.62 3.13
CA ALA A 379 4.16 -16.65 2.33
C ALA A 379 5.67 -16.67 2.60
N GLU A 380 6.29 -15.48 2.62
CA GLU A 380 7.72 -15.33 2.90
C GLU A 380 8.06 -15.82 4.31
N ALA A 381 7.27 -15.41 5.32
CA ALA A 381 7.48 -15.84 6.69
C ALA A 381 7.35 -17.36 6.86
N LEU A 382 6.33 -17.98 6.27
CA LEU A 382 6.15 -19.44 6.29
C LEU A 382 7.28 -20.18 5.56
N SER A 383 7.76 -19.63 4.44
CA SER A 383 8.89 -20.19 3.70
C SER A 383 10.18 -20.12 4.52
N LEU A 384 10.47 -18.98 5.15
CA LEU A 384 11.62 -18.83 6.04
C LEU A 384 11.53 -19.79 7.23
N ALA A 385 10.38 -19.88 7.90
CA ALA A 385 10.18 -20.77 9.03
C ALA A 385 10.48 -22.24 8.68
N ARG A 386 10.03 -22.72 7.52
CA ARG A 386 10.33 -24.08 7.04
C ARG A 386 11.82 -24.28 6.83
N ARG A 387 12.52 -23.32 6.22
CA ARG A 387 13.96 -23.40 5.95
C ARG A 387 14.77 -23.51 7.25
N ILE A 388 14.54 -22.61 8.20
CA ILE A 388 15.31 -22.57 9.46
C ILE A 388 14.92 -23.67 10.45
N SER A 389 13.77 -24.37 10.25
CA SER A 389 13.39 -25.51 11.11
C SER A 389 13.98 -26.84 10.63
N HIS A 390 14.56 -26.89 9.43
CA HIS A 390 15.20 -28.07 8.85
C HIS A 390 16.74 -28.00 8.91
N GLU A 391 17.29 -26.87 9.30
CA GLU A 391 18.70 -26.66 9.66
C GLU A 391 18.92 -26.94 11.17
#